data_fb98b9a47da645252158c5256ed6212f
#
_entry.id   fb98b9a47da645252158c5256ed6212f
#
_cell.length_a   1.000
_cell.length_b   1.000
_cell.length_c   1.000
_cell.angle_alpha   90.00
_cell.angle_beta   90.00
_cell.angle_gamma   90.00
#
_symmetry.space_group_name_H-M   'P 1'
#
loop_
_entity.id
_entity.type
_entity.pdbx_description
1 polymer ?
#
loop_
_entity_poly.entity_id
_entity_poly.type
_entity_poly.pdbx_seq_one_letter_code
_entity_poly.pdbx_strand_id
1 'polypeptide(L)'
;LEAVYLHNRTSPFQVPAPVRPEKPDYLVLPEKPAESEGISFLGKWFESESAKAERHAENLRRWQQELIDVERENTLRQHRYQQQRTAWAEQYANWKFEAEEHEKRLATAQADARQQFRTDAAFFESYLAGVLAETEWPRETLVAFEVKPELSAVLLDVDLAEIEDFPDKIYGVNARGTELTEKAMTQKAVRENYAHHVHGCLFRLVGIVLHTLPFDNVIVSGFTQRVSKRTGYLEDEYILSCKCTRSQMSSVNFAGIKHIDPVEALGDQPVIRKMSSTFIFQPIEPLTL
;
A
#
# COMPACT_ATOMS: atom_id res chain seq x y z
N LEU A 1 -0.58 6.79 3.87
CA LEU A 1 0.84 7.08 3.72
C LEU A 1 1.69 6.49 4.83
N GLU A 2 1.38 6.74 6.11
CA GLU A 2 2.12 6.18 7.24
C GLU A 2 2.23 4.65 7.16
N ALA A 3 1.16 3.96 6.80
CA ALA A 3 1.19 2.51 6.63
C ALA A 3 2.17 2.05 5.53
N VAL A 4 2.24 2.77 4.41
CA VAL A 4 3.20 2.51 3.32
C VAL A 4 4.62 2.77 3.79
N TYR A 5 4.85 3.88 4.50
CA TYR A 5 6.15 4.23 5.06
C TYR A 5 6.68 3.16 6.01
N LEU A 6 5.82 2.67 6.91
CA LEU A 6 6.16 1.61 7.87
C LEU A 6 6.41 0.27 7.18
N HIS A 7 5.55 -0.11 6.21
CA HIS A 7 5.69 -1.37 5.47
C HIS A 7 7.05 -1.49 4.78
N ASN A 8 7.52 -0.40 4.19
CA ASN A 8 8.79 -0.38 3.47
C ASN A 8 10.03 -0.43 4.40
N ARG A 9 9.85 -0.19 5.70
CA ARG A 9 10.95 -0.11 6.68
C ARG A 9 10.92 -1.19 7.76
N THR A 10 9.84 -1.98 7.83
CA THR A 10 9.66 -3.01 8.87
C THR A 10 9.18 -4.31 8.24
N SER A 11 9.82 -5.41 8.60
CA SER A 11 9.46 -6.74 8.09
C SER A 11 8.96 -7.63 9.23
N PRO A 12 7.83 -8.34 9.07
CA PRO A 12 7.35 -9.30 10.07
C PRO A 12 8.29 -10.50 10.19
N PHE A 13 8.20 -11.21 11.32
CA PHE A 13 8.91 -12.48 11.51
C PHE A 13 8.33 -13.54 10.57
N GLN A 14 9.16 -14.14 9.70
CA GLN A 14 8.70 -15.05 8.63
C GLN A 14 9.11 -16.51 8.86
N VAL A 15 9.86 -16.81 9.93
CA VAL A 15 10.29 -18.18 10.22
C VAL A 15 9.09 -18.98 10.75
N PRO A 16 8.67 -20.06 10.07
CA PRO A 16 7.55 -20.86 10.51
C PRO A 16 7.88 -21.61 11.81
N ALA A 17 6.88 -21.84 12.64
CA ALA A 17 7.05 -22.61 13.86
C ALA A 17 7.40 -24.08 13.54
N PRO A 18 8.30 -24.73 14.30
CA PRO A 18 8.59 -26.15 14.17
C PRO A 18 7.36 -27.01 14.33
N VAL A 19 7.19 -27.97 13.42
CA VAL A 19 6.02 -28.86 13.43
C VAL A 19 6.17 -29.89 14.57
N ARG A 20 5.13 -30.03 15.39
CA ARG A 20 5.14 -30.99 16.48
C ARG A 20 5.09 -32.42 15.93
N PRO A 21 5.94 -33.36 16.43
CA PRO A 21 5.88 -34.75 16.02
C PRO A 21 4.56 -35.40 16.44
N GLU A 22 4.01 -36.21 15.55
CA GLU A 22 2.79 -36.99 15.80
C GLU A 22 3.10 -38.18 16.69
N LYS A 23 2.09 -38.60 17.48
CA LYS A 23 2.23 -39.82 18.28
C LYS A 23 2.35 -41.03 17.35
N PRO A 24 3.22 -42.01 17.66
CA PRO A 24 3.30 -43.21 16.87
C PRO A 24 2.05 -44.07 17.01
N ASP A 25 1.67 -44.71 15.93
CA ASP A 25 0.70 -45.80 15.96
C ASP A 25 1.39 -47.03 16.55
N TYR A 26 0.86 -47.51 17.68
CA TYR A 26 1.38 -48.71 18.31
C TYR A 26 0.77 -49.94 17.66
N LEU A 27 1.59 -51.01 17.52
CA LEU A 27 1.12 -52.31 17.08
C LEU A 27 0.20 -52.90 18.15
N VAL A 28 -0.85 -53.57 17.70
CA VAL A 28 -1.78 -54.27 18.59
C VAL A 28 -1.10 -55.54 19.09
N LEU A 29 -1.21 -55.79 20.38
CA LEU A 29 -0.67 -57.02 20.97
C LEU A 29 -1.44 -58.23 20.47
N PRO A 30 -0.75 -59.32 20.08
CA PRO A 30 -1.39 -60.54 19.61
C PRO A 30 -2.25 -61.18 20.70
N GLU A 31 -3.39 -61.69 20.33
CA GLU A 31 -4.28 -62.41 21.26
C GLU A 31 -3.70 -63.80 21.55
N LYS A 32 -3.86 -64.25 22.82
CA LYS A 32 -3.38 -65.55 23.23
C LYS A 32 -4.18 -66.66 22.51
N PRO A 33 -3.50 -67.62 21.88
CA PRO A 33 -4.17 -68.69 21.13
C PRO A 33 -5.02 -69.58 22.04
N ALA A 34 -6.23 -69.91 21.58
CA ALA A 34 -7.10 -70.86 22.29
C ALA A 34 -6.59 -72.31 22.07
N GLU A 35 -6.87 -73.21 23.03
CA GLU A 35 -6.47 -74.64 22.92
C GLU A 35 -7.03 -75.35 21.67
N SER A 36 -8.17 -74.86 21.17
CA SER A 36 -8.84 -75.41 19.99
C SER A 36 -8.41 -74.80 18.64
N GLU A 37 -7.45 -73.84 18.68
CA GLU A 37 -7.04 -73.07 17.49
C GLU A 37 -6.16 -73.92 16.57
N GLY A 38 -6.44 -73.85 15.26
CA GLY A 38 -5.71 -74.60 14.23
C GLY A 38 -6.28 -76.01 13.99
N ILE A 39 -7.41 -76.37 14.58
CA ILE A 39 -8.04 -77.68 14.33
C ILE A 39 -9.11 -77.55 13.24
N SER A 40 -8.96 -78.34 12.16
CA SER A 40 -10.04 -78.54 11.18
C SER A 40 -11.23 -79.20 11.82
N PHE A 41 -12.45 -78.88 11.38
CA PHE A 41 -13.74 -79.44 11.90
C PHE A 41 -13.71 -80.99 11.95
N LEU A 42 -13.09 -81.63 10.95
CA LEU A 42 -12.94 -83.09 10.88
C LEU A 42 -11.81 -83.62 11.77
N GLY A 43 -10.76 -82.83 12.03
CA GLY A 43 -9.63 -83.19 12.85
C GLY A 43 -9.96 -83.32 14.34
N LYS A 44 -11.01 -82.62 14.84
CA LYS A 44 -11.48 -82.69 16.25
C LYS A 44 -11.80 -84.08 16.73
N TRP A 45 -12.12 -85.02 15.85
CA TRP A 45 -12.57 -86.41 16.16
C TRP A 45 -11.45 -87.45 16.13
N PHE A 46 -10.28 -87.16 15.50
CA PHE A 46 -9.26 -88.16 15.26
C PHE A 46 -7.89 -87.78 15.83
N GLU A 47 -7.72 -86.63 16.42
CA GLU A 47 -6.45 -86.16 16.99
C GLU A 47 -6.23 -86.73 18.42
N SER A 48 -5.04 -87.29 18.67
CA SER A 48 -4.67 -87.79 20.02
C SER A 48 -4.44 -86.56 20.96
N GLU A 49 -4.63 -86.80 22.27
CA GLU A 49 -4.43 -85.78 23.29
C GLU A 49 -2.98 -85.26 23.29
N SER A 50 -1.99 -86.13 22.99
CA SER A 50 -0.58 -85.72 22.87
C SER A 50 -0.36 -84.76 21.68
N ALA A 51 -0.99 -85.04 20.52
CA ALA A 51 -0.84 -84.16 19.32
C ALA A 51 -1.53 -82.80 19.54
N LYS A 52 -2.64 -82.73 20.25
CA LYS A 52 -3.32 -81.47 20.67
C LYS A 52 -2.40 -80.65 21.56
N ALA A 53 -1.79 -81.29 22.58
CA ALA A 53 -0.89 -80.64 23.50
C ALA A 53 0.37 -80.06 22.84
N GLU A 54 0.97 -80.82 21.88
CA GLU A 54 2.15 -80.38 21.10
C GLU A 54 1.79 -79.17 20.24
N ARG A 55 0.73 -79.24 19.50
CA ARG A 55 0.27 -78.12 18.65
C ARG A 55 -0.04 -76.85 19.50
N HIS A 56 -0.76 -76.98 20.58
CA HIS A 56 -1.02 -75.87 21.48
C HIS A 56 0.27 -75.28 22.06
N ALA A 57 1.23 -76.16 22.43
CA ALA A 57 2.55 -75.69 22.90
C ALA A 57 3.31 -74.96 21.81
N GLU A 58 3.20 -75.38 20.53
CA GLU A 58 3.84 -74.68 19.40
C GLU A 58 3.16 -73.32 19.14
N ASN A 59 1.80 -73.25 19.15
CA ASN A 59 1.08 -72.01 19.00
C ASN A 59 1.38 -71.01 20.14
N LEU A 60 1.53 -71.51 21.39
CA LEU A 60 1.96 -70.69 22.51
C LEU A 60 3.38 -70.12 22.33
N ARG A 61 4.31 -70.93 21.83
CA ARG A 61 5.69 -70.46 21.56
C ARG A 61 5.71 -69.38 20.48
N ARG A 62 4.93 -69.58 19.38
CA ARG A 62 4.83 -68.58 18.32
C ARG A 62 4.22 -67.28 18.83
N TRP A 63 3.11 -67.40 19.58
CA TRP A 63 2.47 -66.23 20.21
C TRP A 63 3.43 -65.50 21.15
N GLN A 64 4.20 -66.22 21.98
CA GLN A 64 5.17 -65.60 22.92
C GLN A 64 6.26 -64.85 22.14
N GLN A 65 6.76 -65.42 21.04
CA GLN A 65 7.75 -64.76 20.21
C GLN A 65 7.17 -63.48 19.56
N GLU A 66 5.99 -63.55 18.97
CA GLU A 66 5.29 -62.46 18.36
C GLU A 66 4.97 -61.34 19.38
N LEU A 67 4.55 -61.70 20.58
CA LEU A 67 4.34 -60.77 21.66
C LEU A 67 5.60 -59.98 22.00
N ILE A 68 6.74 -60.69 22.14
CA ILE A 68 8.05 -60.06 22.43
C ILE A 68 8.45 -59.10 21.28
N ASP A 69 8.25 -59.53 20.04
CA ASP A 69 8.62 -58.71 18.91
C ASP A 69 7.76 -57.46 18.77
N VAL A 70 6.43 -57.54 19.00
CA VAL A 70 5.48 -56.40 19.03
C VAL A 70 5.82 -55.46 20.20
N GLU A 71 6.08 -55.99 21.42
CA GLU A 71 6.47 -55.17 22.58
C GLU A 71 7.78 -54.43 22.33
N ARG A 72 8.79 -55.10 21.73
CA ARG A 72 10.07 -54.49 21.35
C ARG A 72 9.87 -53.37 20.35
N GLU A 73 9.10 -53.61 19.30
CA GLU A 73 8.84 -52.58 18.28
C GLU A 73 8.06 -51.37 18.86
N ASN A 74 7.05 -51.61 19.68
CA ASN A 74 6.32 -50.56 20.39
C ASN A 74 7.23 -49.73 21.29
N THR A 75 8.14 -50.38 22.01
CA THR A 75 9.15 -49.70 22.84
C THR A 75 10.08 -48.85 22.01
N LEU A 76 10.54 -49.34 20.85
CA LEU A 76 11.38 -48.58 19.93
C LEU A 76 10.64 -47.37 19.31
N ARG A 77 9.36 -47.55 18.97
CA ARG A 77 8.49 -46.43 18.48
C ARG A 77 8.32 -45.38 19.53
N GLN A 78 8.07 -45.76 20.76
CA GLN A 78 7.94 -44.85 21.92
C GLN A 78 9.25 -44.09 22.16
N HIS A 79 10.39 -44.77 22.14
CA HIS A 79 11.69 -44.13 22.33
C HIS A 79 12.02 -43.10 21.22
N ARG A 80 11.81 -43.50 19.95
CA ARG A 80 11.97 -42.53 18.82
C ARG A 80 11.08 -41.32 18.96
N TYR A 81 9.80 -41.52 19.33
CA TYR A 81 8.88 -40.43 19.56
C TYR A 81 9.35 -39.49 20.68
N GLN A 82 9.84 -40.04 21.79
CA GLN A 82 10.35 -39.23 22.91
C GLN A 82 11.58 -38.40 22.47
N GLN A 83 12.50 -38.99 21.70
CA GLN A 83 13.64 -38.26 21.16
C GLN A 83 13.21 -37.14 20.21
N GLN A 84 12.29 -37.41 19.27
CA GLN A 84 11.74 -36.39 18.36
C GLN A 84 11.03 -35.27 19.13
N ARG A 85 10.27 -35.62 20.17
CA ARG A 85 9.55 -34.67 21.00
C ARG A 85 10.51 -33.76 21.78
N THR A 86 11.59 -34.30 22.32
CA THR A 86 12.62 -33.52 23.02
C THR A 86 13.30 -32.53 22.06
N ALA A 87 13.75 -33.02 20.91
CA ALA A 87 14.36 -32.17 19.91
C ALA A 87 13.40 -31.07 19.39
N TRP A 88 12.15 -31.44 19.17
CA TRP A 88 11.11 -30.45 18.82
C TRP A 88 10.91 -29.40 19.93
N ALA A 89 10.90 -29.79 21.20
CA ALA A 89 10.71 -28.86 22.30
C ALA A 89 11.84 -27.82 22.39
N GLU A 90 13.09 -28.24 22.15
CA GLU A 90 14.24 -27.33 22.09
C GLU A 90 14.15 -26.37 20.89
N GLN A 91 13.83 -26.89 19.71
CA GLN A 91 13.64 -26.07 18.50
C GLN A 91 12.50 -25.06 18.67
N TYR A 92 11.38 -25.50 19.27
CA TYR A 92 10.24 -24.63 19.53
C TYR A 92 10.55 -23.52 20.55
N ALA A 93 11.30 -23.86 21.59
CA ALA A 93 11.74 -22.87 22.59
C ALA A 93 12.65 -21.80 21.96
N ASN A 94 13.61 -22.22 21.12
CA ASN A 94 14.48 -21.30 20.41
C ASN A 94 13.69 -20.43 19.42
N TRP A 95 12.81 -21.03 18.61
CA TRP A 95 11.94 -20.32 17.67
C TRP A 95 11.08 -19.28 18.40
N LYS A 96 10.49 -19.65 19.53
CA LYS A 96 9.67 -18.75 20.35
C LYS A 96 10.48 -17.57 20.88
N PHE A 97 11.68 -17.82 21.38
CA PHE A 97 12.58 -16.76 21.83
C PHE A 97 12.96 -15.80 20.70
N GLU A 98 13.32 -16.34 19.53
CA GLU A 98 13.66 -15.52 18.37
C GLU A 98 12.46 -14.68 17.89
N ALA A 99 11.26 -15.27 17.87
CA ALA A 99 10.04 -14.56 17.49
C ALA A 99 9.72 -13.42 18.48
N GLU A 100 9.81 -13.65 19.80
CA GLU A 100 9.58 -12.63 20.82
C GLU A 100 10.62 -11.49 20.74
N GLU A 101 11.89 -11.80 20.52
CA GLU A 101 12.94 -10.79 20.35
C GLU A 101 12.79 -10.01 19.04
N HIS A 102 12.34 -10.68 17.98
CA HIS A 102 12.02 -9.99 16.73
C HIS A 102 10.83 -9.04 16.90
N GLU A 103 9.77 -9.47 17.60
CA GLU A 103 8.59 -8.63 17.87
C GLU A 103 8.96 -7.37 18.66
N LYS A 104 9.80 -7.49 19.68
CA LYS A 104 10.31 -6.34 20.44
C LYS A 104 11.10 -5.36 19.54
N ARG A 105 12.00 -5.90 18.71
CA ARG A 105 12.77 -5.09 17.75
C ARG A 105 11.87 -4.42 16.72
N LEU A 106 10.86 -5.14 16.22
CA LEU A 106 9.87 -4.61 15.28
C LEU A 106 9.07 -3.46 15.91
N ALA A 107 8.60 -3.62 17.16
CA ALA A 107 7.86 -2.57 17.86
C ALA A 107 8.70 -1.30 18.03
N THR A 108 9.98 -1.43 18.39
CA THR A 108 10.92 -0.30 18.50
C THR A 108 11.12 0.35 17.14
N ALA A 109 11.42 -0.43 16.10
CA ALA A 109 11.63 0.09 14.75
C ALA A 109 10.38 0.79 14.19
N GLN A 110 9.18 0.29 14.52
CA GLN A 110 7.94 0.95 14.15
C GLN A 110 7.73 2.29 14.87
N ALA A 111 8.09 2.36 16.16
CA ALA A 111 7.99 3.60 16.93
C ALA A 111 8.95 4.67 16.38
N ASP A 112 10.20 4.29 16.09
CA ASP A 112 11.21 5.18 15.50
C ASP A 112 10.77 5.63 14.09
N ALA A 113 10.28 4.72 13.26
CA ALA A 113 9.80 5.04 11.92
C ALA A 113 8.58 5.97 11.94
N ARG A 114 7.65 5.84 12.91
CA ARG A 114 6.54 6.77 13.08
C ARG A 114 7.00 8.18 13.47
N GLN A 115 8.03 8.25 14.29
CA GLN A 115 8.60 9.54 14.65
C GLN A 115 9.28 10.20 13.44
N GLN A 116 10.07 9.44 12.67
CA GLN A 116 10.75 9.92 11.47
C GLN A 116 9.76 10.31 10.37
N PHE A 117 8.67 9.55 10.19
CA PHE A 117 7.64 9.84 9.19
C PHE A 117 7.18 11.30 9.21
N ARG A 118 7.01 11.89 10.39
CA ARG A 118 6.48 13.26 10.51
C ARG A 118 7.43 14.34 9.99
N THR A 119 8.72 14.03 9.84
CA THR A 119 9.78 14.98 9.46
C THR A 119 10.53 14.58 8.19
N ASP A 120 10.17 13.45 7.56
CA ASP A 120 10.84 12.92 6.35
C ASP A 120 10.36 13.66 5.10
N ALA A 121 10.88 14.88 4.87
CA ALA A 121 10.56 15.69 3.69
C ALA A 121 10.83 14.92 2.38
N ALA A 122 11.96 14.20 2.30
CA ALA A 122 12.36 13.48 1.09
C ALA A 122 11.34 12.37 0.71
N PHE A 123 10.76 11.68 1.69
CA PHE A 123 9.70 10.72 1.45
C PHE A 123 8.46 11.39 0.83
N PHE A 124 8.02 12.51 1.42
CA PHE A 124 6.84 13.23 0.93
C PHE A 124 7.07 13.84 -0.45
N GLU A 125 8.26 14.38 -0.71
CA GLU A 125 8.64 14.91 -2.02
C GLU A 125 8.66 13.82 -3.09
N SER A 126 9.27 12.68 -2.81
CA SER A 126 9.29 11.54 -3.74
C SER A 126 7.88 11.02 -4.03
N TYR A 127 7.01 10.95 -3.00
CA TYR A 127 5.65 10.50 -3.17
C TYR A 127 4.81 11.48 -4.01
N LEU A 128 4.90 12.79 -3.72
CA LEU A 128 4.20 13.82 -4.47
C LEU A 128 4.69 13.90 -5.92
N ALA A 129 6.00 13.78 -6.15
CA ALA A 129 6.57 13.74 -7.51
C ALA A 129 5.96 12.62 -8.35
N GLY A 130 5.80 11.42 -7.77
CA GLY A 130 5.14 10.30 -8.44
C GLY A 130 3.69 10.62 -8.82
N VAL A 131 2.92 11.20 -7.90
CA VAL A 131 1.51 11.58 -8.16
C VAL A 131 1.40 12.66 -9.24
N LEU A 132 2.28 13.68 -9.21
CA LEU A 132 2.27 14.75 -10.21
C LEU A 132 2.70 14.24 -11.59
N ALA A 133 3.63 13.30 -11.67
CA ALA A 133 4.05 12.68 -12.94
C ALA A 133 2.93 11.88 -13.62
N GLU A 134 2.02 11.29 -12.84
CA GLU A 134 0.84 10.58 -13.36
C GLU A 134 -0.34 11.52 -13.67
N THR A 135 -0.23 12.81 -13.32
CA THR A 135 -1.31 13.77 -13.52
C THR A 135 -1.33 14.28 -14.96
N GLU A 136 -2.41 13.97 -15.68
CA GLU A 136 -2.63 14.49 -17.02
C GLU A 136 -3.03 15.99 -16.97
N TRP A 137 -2.33 16.81 -17.73
CA TRP A 137 -2.59 18.24 -17.87
C TRP A 137 -3.16 18.55 -19.28
N PRO A 138 -4.12 19.49 -19.38
CA PRO A 138 -4.62 19.94 -20.71
C PRO A 138 -3.54 20.57 -21.58
N ARG A 139 -2.50 21.10 -20.96
CA ARG A 139 -1.30 21.69 -21.54
C ARG A 139 -0.10 21.30 -20.71
N GLU A 140 1.09 21.38 -21.31
CA GLU A 140 2.32 21.20 -20.56
C GLU A 140 2.38 22.19 -19.39
N THR A 141 2.52 21.65 -18.20
CA THR A 141 2.50 22.43 -16.95
C THR A 141 3.62 21.85 -16.07
N LEU A 142 4.66 22.65 -15.85
CA LEU A 142 5.75 22.29 -14.97
C LEU A 142 5.44 22.77 -13.54
N VAL A 143 5.67 21.92 -12.58
CA VAL A 143 5.41 22.19 -11.17
C VAL A 143 6.67 21.92 -10.36
N ALA A 144 7.28 22.98 -9.85
CA ALA A 144 8.31 22.89 -8.81
C ALA A 144 7.62 22.92 -7.44
N PHE A 145 8.15 22.18 -6.47
CA PHE A 145 7.57 22.16 -5.13
C PHE A 145 8.62 21.91 -4.05
N GLU A 146 8.31 22.35 -2.85
CA GLU A 146 9.07 22.12 -1.64
C GLU A 146 8.14 21.69 -0.52
N VAL A 147 8.50 20.63 0.20
CA VAL A 147 7.73 20.13 1.33
C VAL A 147 8.38 20.59 2.64
N LYS A 148 7.60 21.19 3.52
CA LYS A 148 7.99 21.69 4.84
C LYS A 148 7.21 20.97 5.95
N PRO A 149 7.60 19.75 6.34
CA PRO A 149 6.87 18.98 7.35
C PRO A 149 6.75 19.70 8.69
N GLU A 150 7.78 20.43 9.09
CA GLU A 150 7.84 21.20 10.34
C GLU A 150 6.82 22.35 10.41
N LEU A 151 6.36 22.84 9.26
CA LEU A 151 5.35 23.88 9.12
C LEU A 151 3.97 23.32 8.68
N SER A 152 3.88 21.99 8.54
CA SER A 152 2.71 21.32 7.96
C SER A 152 2.29 21.96 6.63
N ALA A 153 3.27 22.22 5.74
CA ALA A 153 3.06 23.02 4.54
C ALA A 153 3.76 22.44 3.30
N VAL A 154 3.17 22.72 2.14
CA VAL A 154 3.76 22.49 0.81
C VAL A 154 3.71 23.80 0.03
N LEU A 155 4.83 24.16 -0.58
CA LEU A 155 4.94 25.27 -1.50
C LEU A 155 5.03 24.73 -2.91
N LEU A 156 4.32 25.37 -3.85
CA LEU A 156 4.36 25.01 -5.27
C LEU A 156 4.53 26.25 -6.12
N ASP A 157 5.44 26.17 -7.09
CA ASP A 157 5.60 27.13 -8.17
C ASP A 157 5.23 26.47 -9.49
N VAL A 158 4.31 27.09 -10.22
CA VAL A 158 3.67 26.51 -11.39
C VAL A 158 3.97 27.37 -12.61
N ASP A 159 4.66 26.78 -13.59
CA ASP A 159 4.85 27.38 -14.90
C ASP A 159 3.55 27.21 -15.71
N LEU A 160 2.88 28.34 -15.95
CA LEU A 160 1.58 28.39 -16.60
C LEU A 160 1.74 28.72 -18.08
N ALA A 161 0.84 28.16 -18.90
CA ALA A 161 0.79 28.51 -20.32
C ALA A 161 0.65 30.04 -20.53
N GLU A 162 1.31 30.56 -21.56
CA GLU A 162 1.16 31.96 -21.96
C GLU A 162 -0.22 32.19 -22.57
N ILE A 163 -0.76 33.40 -22.38
CA ILE A 163 -2.07 33.76 -22.97
C ILE A 163 -2.03 33.77 -24.49
N GLU A 164 -0.87 34.07 -25.06
CA GLU A 164 -0.61 34.11 -26.49
C GLU A 164 -0.75 32.73 -27.14
N ASP A 165 -0.50 31.66 -26.36
CA ASP A 165 -0.63 30.27 -26.81
C ASP A 165 -2.03 29.69 -26.55
N PHE A 166 -2.93 30.51 -25.97
CA PHE A 166 -4.27 30.08 -25.65
C PHE A 166 -5.20 30.12 -26.85
N PRO A 167 -6.15 29.16 -27.03
CA PRO A 167 -7.04 29.11 -28.16
C PRO A 167 -7.85 30.42 -28.33
N ASP A 168 -7.82 31.00 -29.50
CA ASP A 168 -8.57 32.21 -29.87
C ASP A 168 -9.75 31.90 -30.80
N LYS A 169 -10.03 30.63 -31.08
CA LYS A 169 -11.07 30.17 -32.00
C LYS A 169 -11.94 29.09 -31.37
N ILE A 170 -13.20 29.07 -31.75
CA ILE A 170 -14.16 28.04 -31.44
C ILE A 170 -14.46 27.25 -32.70
N TYR A 171 -14.39 25.95 -32.62
CA TYR A 171 -14.76 25.06 -33.71
C TYR A 171 -16.14 24.47 -33.45
N GLY A 172 -16.97 24.43 -34.46
CA GLY A 172 -18.30 23.86 -34.46
C GLY A 172 -18.59 23.08 -35.72
N VAL A 173 -19.78 22.54 -35.84
CA VAL A 173 -20.27 21.91 -37.05
C VAL A 173 -21.44 22.73 -37.59
N ASN A 174 -21.51 22.92 -38.90
CA ASN A 174 -22.62 23.64 -39.50
C ASN A 174 -23.97 22.95 -39.21
N ALA A 175 -25.08 23.65 -39.41
CA ALA A 175 -26.42 23.13 -39.11
C ALA A 175 -26.78 21.82 -39.88
N ARG A 176 -26.05 21.47 -40.93
CA ARG A 176 -26.22 20.26 -41.72
C ARG A 176 -25.31 19.09 -41.22
N GLY A 177 -24.38 19.35 -40.28
CA GLY A 177 -23.46 18.33 -39.79
C GLY A 177 -22.35 17.91 -40.78
N THR A 178 -22.16 18.63 -41.86
CA THR A 178 -21.28 18.25 -42.98
C THR A 178 -19.93 18.97 -43.03
N GLU A 179 -19.80 20.13 -42.37
CA GLU A 179 -18.60 20.94 -42.44
C GLU A 179 -18.22 21.50 -41.09
N LEU A 180 -16.92 21.55 -40.79
CA LEU A 180 -16.38 22.25 -39.64
C LEU A 180 -16.48 23.76 -39.86
N THR A 181 -17.02 24.47 -38.87
CA THR A 181 -17.07 25.92 -38.83
C THR A 181 -16.06 26.44 -37.82
N GLU A 182 -15.38 27.50 -38.15
CA GLU A 182 -14.42 28.20 -37.29
C GLU A 182 -14.94 29.62 -37.02
N LYS A 183 -14.94 30.00 -35.74
CA LYS A 183 -15.34 31.35 -35.32
C LYS A 183 -14.31 31.91 -34.34
N ALA A 184 -13.78 33.09 -34.68
CA ALA A 184 -12.89 33.82 -33.76
C ALA A 184 -13.61 34.20 -32.46
N MET A 185 -12.93 34.04 -31.35
CA MET A 185 -13.40 34.47 -30.02
C MET A 185 -13.14 35.98 -29.84
N THR A 186 -13.93 36.65 -29.03
CA THR A 186 -13.60 37.99 -28.60
C THR A 186 -12.40 37.95 -27.64
N GLN A 187 -11.61 39.04 -27.66
CA GLN A 187 -10.46 39.15 -26.75
C GLN A 187 -10.83 38.97 -25.26
N LYS A 188 -12.03 39.45 -24.88
CA LYS A 188 -12.54 39.26 -23.52
C LYS A 188 -12.80 37.80 -23.23
N ALA A 189 -13.39 37.04 -24.17
CA ALA A 189 -13.67 35.63 -24.00
C ALA A 189 -12.39 34.79 -23.92
N VAL A 190 -11.36 35.11 -24.70
CA VAL A 190 -10.04 34.46 -24.61
C VAL A 190 -9.44 34.69 -23.22
N ARG A 191 -9.44 35.93 -22.70
CA ARG A 191 -8.90 36.28 -21.38
C ARG A 191 -9.69 35.62 -20.24
N GLU A 192 -10.99 35.51 -20.37
CA GLU A 192 -11.87 34.85 -19.40
C GLU A 192 -11.57 33.36 -19.32
N ASN A 193 -11.47 32.69 -20.47
CA ASN A 193 -11.07 31.28 -20.53
C ASN A 193 -9.67 31.06 -19.95
N TYR A 194 -8.73 31.94 -20.27
CA TYR A 194 -7.38 31.92 -19.69
C TYR A 194 -7.40 32.07 -18.17
N ALA A 195 -8.18 33.01 -17.64
CA ALA A 195 -8.31 33.20 -16.20
C ALA A 195 -8.88 31.96 -15.52
N HIS A 196 -9.92 31.32 -16.09
CA HIS A 196 -10.46 30.06 -15.57
C HIS A 196 -9.42 28.92 -15.61
N HIS A 197 -8.63 28.83 -16.68
CA HIS A 197 -7.57 27.82 -16.78
C HIS A 197 -6.51 28.01 -15.70
N VAL A 198 -5.98 29.23 -15.54
CA VAL A 198 -4.95 29.56 -14.54
C VAL A 198 -5.42 29.23 -13.12
N HIS A 199 -6.62 29.71 -12.75
CA HIS A 199 -7.19 29.39 -11.43
C HIS A 199 -7.49 27.90 -11.28
N GLY A 200 -7.96 27.24 -12.34
CA GLY A 200 -8.24 25.82 -12.36
C GLY A 200 -7.00 24.96 -12.15
N CYS A 201 -5.87 25.34 -12.73
CA CYS A 201 -4.58 24.65 -12.51
C CYS A 201 -4.17 24.73 -11.03
N LEU A 202 -4.19 25.92 -10.44
CA LEU A 202 -3.81 26.10 -9.03
C LEU A 202 -4.79 25.38 -8.08
N PHE A 203 -6.10 25.52 -8.34
CA PHE A 203 -7.12 24.83 -7.56
C PHE A 203 -6.99 23.31 -7.58
N ARG A 204 -6.70 22.75 -8.77
CA ARG A 204 -6.44 21.31 -8.93
C ARG A 204 -5.22 20.86 -8.15
N LEU A 205 -4.13 21.61 -8.19
CA LEU A 205 -2.91 21.32 -7.44
C LEU A 205 -3.14 21.33 -5.93
N VAL A 206 -3.86 22.33 -5.41
CA VAL A 206 -4.26 22.36 -4.00
C VAL A 206 -5.04 21.10 -3.63
N GLY A 207 -6.01 20.71 -4.46
CA GLY A 207 -6.77 19.47 -4.25
C GLY A 207 -5.89 18.23 -4.23
N ILE A 208 -5.00 18.07 -5.21
CA ILE A 208 -4.05 16.95 -5.28
C ILE A 208 -3.20 16.87 -4.02
N VAL A 209 -2.55 17.97 -3.63
CA VAL A 209 -1.64 17.99 -2.47
C VAL A 209 -2.38 17.65 -1.18
N LEU A 210 -3.53 18.29 -0.92
CA LEU A 210 -4.29 18.07 0.30
C LEU A 210 -4.90 16.66 0.39
N HIS A 211 -5.20 16.00 -0.74
CA HIS A 211 -5.65 14.61 -0.74
C HIS A 211 -4.50 13.61 -0.63
N THR A 212 -3.32 13.98 -1.11
CA THR A 212 -2.16 13.10 -1.21
C THR A 212 -1.31 13.12 0.06
N LEU A 213 -1.05 14.30 0.62
CA LEU A 213 -0.15 14.49 1.76
C LEU A 213 -0.91 14.86 3.04
N PRO A 214 -0.38 14.52 4.23
CA PRO A 214 -1.02 14.78 5.52
C PRO A 214 -0.76 16.20 6.05
N PHE A 215 -0.55 17.18 5.18
CA PHE A 215 -0.26 18.56 5.57
C PHE A 215 -1.51 19.43 5.55
N ASP A 216 -1.49 20.50 6.34
CA ASP A 216 -2.64 21.37 6.53
C ASP A 216 -2.62 22.61 5.64
N ASN A 217 -1.45 23.02 5.16
CA ASN A 217 -1.26 24.24 4.40
C ASN A 217 -0.69 23.97 3.03
N VAL A 218 -1.21 24.62 2.01
CA VAL A 218 -0.67 24.65 0.66
C VAL A 218 -0.55 26.10 0.21
N ILE A 219 0.63 26.51 -0.20
CA ILE A 219 0.86 27.77 -0.91
C ILE A 219 1.19 27.41 -2.35
N VAL A 220 0.43 27.93 -3.29
CA VAL A 220 0.66 27.69 -4.71
C VAL A 220 0.73 29.01 -5.43
N SER A 221 1.79 29.19 -6.23
CA SER A 221 2.05 30.40 -7.01
C SER A 221 2.22 30.02 -8.49
N GLY A 222 1.48 30.72 -9.35
CA GLY A 222 1.57 30.54 -10.78
C GLY A 222 2.28 31.72 -11.43
N PHE A 223 3.23 31.42 -12.29
CA PHE A 223 3.99 32.40 -13.08
C PHE A 223 3.90 32.08 -14.57
N THR A 224 4.17 33.11 -15.38
CA THR A 224 4.37 33.01 -16.81
C THR A 224 5.76 33.53 -17.16
N GLN A 225 6.30 33.11 -18.30
CA GLN A 225 7.62 33.52 -18.74
C GLN A 225 7.52 34.64 -19.78
N ARG A 226 8.12 35.78 -19.51
CA ARG A 226 8.07 36.93 -20.40
C ARG A 226 9.45 37.53 -20.66
N VAL A 227 9.66 37.98 -21.91
CA VAL A 227 10.88 38.72 -22.24
C VAL A 227 10.80 40.10 -21.62
N SER A 228 11.68 40.37 -20.68
CA SER A 228 11.81 41.68 -20.05
C SER A 228 12.19 42.73 -21.07
N LYS A 229 11.37 43.77 -21.21
CA LYS A 229 11.66 44.88 -22.12
C LYS A 229 12.87 45.71 -21.67
N ARG A 230 13.27 45.56 -20.41
CA ARG A 230 14.40 46.30 -19.84
C ARG A 230 15.72 45.57 -20.08
N THR A 231 15.72 44.24 -19.96
CA THR A 231 16.95 43.42 -19.99
C THR A 231 17.07 42.55 -21.23
N GLY A 232 15.98 42.25 -21.92
CA GLY A 232 15.91 41.31 -23.03
C GLY A 232 16.01 39.84 -22.62
N TYR A 233 16.10 39.55 -21.34
CA TYR A 233 16.10 38.18 -20.83
C TYR A 233 14.68 37.71 -20.53
N LEU A 234 14.51 36.38 -20.58
CA LEU A 234 13.30 35.72 -20.10
C LEU A 234 13.25 35.84 -18.56
N GLU A 235 12.15 36.37 -18.04
CA GLU A 235 11.94 36.56 -16.60
C GLU A 235 10.58 35.95 -16.23
N ASP A 236 10.54 35.30 -15.04
CA ASP A 236 9.30 34.74 -14.49
C ASP A 236 8.45 35.86 -13.87
N GLU A 237 7.22 35.99 -14.36
CA GLU A 237 6.26 36.95 -13.82
C GLU A 237 5.13 36.23 -13.10
N TYR A 238 5.08 36.28 -11.78
CA TYR A 238 3.98 35.72 -11.01
C TYR A 238 2.69 36.50 -11.25
N ILE A 239 1.59 35.79 -11.52
CA ILE A 239 0.30 36.39 -11.85
C ILE A 239 -0.81 36.00 -10.87
N LEU A 240 -0.66 34.90 -10.13
CA LEU A 240 -1.61 34.41 -9.16
C LEU A 240 -0.87 33.64 -8.05
N SER A 241 -1.17 33.95 -6.79
CA SER A 241 -0.67 33.17 -5.65
C SER A 241 -1.76 33.02 -4.61
N CYS A 242 -1.93 31.83 -4.06
CA CYS A 242 -2.93 31.60 -3.01
C CYS A 242 -2.41 30.66 -1.92
N LYS A 243 -2.96 30.86 -0.71
CA LYS A 243 -2.74 29.96 0.43
C LYS A 243 -4.06 29.30 0.78
N CYS A 244 -4.08 27.98 0.75
CA CYS A 244 -5.25 27.19 1.07
C CYS A 244 -4.95 26.26 2.26
N THR A 245 -5.95 26.09 3.13
CA THR A 245 -5.84 25.15 4.24
C THR A 245 -6.74 23.94 4.02
N ARG A 246 -6.40 22.81 4.62
CA ARG A 246 -7.23 21.60 4.61
C ARG A 246 -8.63 21.88 5.15
N SER A 247 -8.75 22.67 6.21
CA SER A 247 -10.04 23.05 6.82
C SER A 247 -10.93 23.81 5.83
N GLN A 248 -10.37 24.80 5.13
CA GLN A 248 -11.10 25.57 4.12
C GLN A 248 -11.53 24.72 2.94
N MET A 249 -10.63 23.85 2.44
CA MET A 249 -10.91 22.97 1.31
C MET A 249 -11.84 21.80 1.65
N SER A 250 -12.04 21.49 2.93
CA SER A 250 -13.00 20.45 3.35
C SER A 250 -14.47 20.79 3.04
N SER A 251 -14.79 22.06 2.83
CA SER A 251 -16.12 22.51 2.41
C SER A 251 -16.37 22.34 0.90
N VAL A 252 -15.34 22.06 0.12
CA VAL A 252 -15.43 21.90 -1.34
C VAL A 252 -15.89 20.49 -1.71
N ASN A 253 -16.96 20.39 -2.49
CA ASN A 253 -17.43 19.12 -3.04
C ASN A 253 -16.65 18.74 -4.31
N PHE A 254 -15.52 18.06 -4.16
CA PHE A 254 -14.71 17.62 -5.28
C PHE A 254 -15.41 16.60 -6.22
N ALA A 255 -16.42 15.88 -5.77
CA ALA A 255 -17.23 15.04 -6.63
C ALA A 255 -18.06 15.87 -7.65
N GLY A 256 -18.35 17.12 -7.30
CA GLY A 256 -19.05 18.09 -8.14
C GLY A 256 -18.13 19.10 -8.86
N ILE A 257 -16.84 18.83 -8.99
CA ILE A 257 -15.82 19.79 -9.47
C ILE A 257 -16.15 20.48 -10.79
N LYS A 258 -16.87 19.81 -11.69
CA LYS A 258 -17.32 20.37 -12.98
C LYS A 258 -18.30 21.56 -12.87
N HIS A 259 -18.85 21.79 -11.67
CA HIS A 259 -19.77 22.88 -11.37
C HIS A 259 -19.12 24.00 -10.56
N ILE A 260 -17.84 23.85 -10.22
CA ILE A 260 -17.09 24.84 -9.44
C ILE A 260 -16.45 25.85 -10.39
N ASP A 261 -16.69 27.13 -10.17
CA ASP A 261 -15.92 28.19 -10.76
C ASP A 261 -14.60 28.36 -10.01
N PRO A 262 -13.44 28.05 -10.59
CA PRO A 262 -12.17 28.12 -9.89
C PRO A 262 -11.76 29.55 -9.51
N VAL A 263 -12.25 30.56 -10.23
CA VAL A 263 -11.98 31.98 -9.94
C VAL A 263 -12.69 32.40 -8.64
N GLU A 264 -13.94 31.95 -8.46
CA GLU A 264 -14.71 32.16 -7.24
C GLU A 264 -14.15 31.31 -6.08
N ALA A 265 -13.93 30.02 -6.32
CA ALA A 265 -13.48 29.09 -5.28
C ALA A 265 -12.13 29.48 -4.65
N LEU A 266 -11.19 29.99 -5.45
CA LEU A 266 -9.93 30.54 -4.92
C LEU A 266 -10.11 31.95 -4.37
N GLY A 267 -11.12 32.71 -4.81
CA GLY A 267 -11.40 34.03 -4.31
C GLY A 267 -11.80 34.11 -2.82
N ASP A 268 -12.33 33.02 -2.28
CA ASP A 268 -12.66 32.85 -0.86
C ASP A 268 -11.44 32.53 0.03
N GLN A 269 -10.28 32.35 -0.58
CA GLN A 269 -9.03 32.05 0.10
C GLN A 269 -8.12 33.29 0.19
N PRO A 270 -7.10 33.29 1.06
CA PRO A 270 -6.02 34.28 0.96
C PRO A 270 -5.36 34.18 -0.42
N VAL A 271 -5.70 35.12 -1.31
CA VAL A 271 -5.22 35.15 -2.68
C VAL A 271 -4.60 36.51 -2.99
N ILE A 272 -3.44 36.48 -3.66
CA ILE A 272 -2.85 37.66 -4.28
C ILE A 272 -3.01 37.51 -5.78
N ARG A 273 -3.77 38.43 -6.37
CA ARG A 273 -3.91 38.59 -7.83
C ARG A 273 -4.21 40.05 -8.16
N LYS A 274 -3.64 40.53 -9.23
CA LYS A 274 -4.00 41.81 -9.84
C LYS A 274 -4.64 41.53 -11.19
N MET A 275 -5.97 41.42 -11.21
CA MET A 275 -6.72 41.08 -12.42
C MET A 275 -7.81 42.15 -12.64
N SER A 276 -7.87 42.69 -13.88
CA SER A 276 -8.91 43.65 -14.24
C SER A 276 -10.30 42.99 -14.42
N SER A 277 -11.34 43.77 -14.50
CA SER A 277 -12.69 43.28 -14.84
C SER A 277 -12.80 42.67 -16.26
N THR A 278 -11.79 42.86 -17.09
CA THR A 278 -11.64 42.24 -18.40
C THR A 278 -10.62 41.13 -18.44
N PHE A 279 -10.30 40.54 -17.27
CA PHE A 279 -9.42 39.37 -17.07
C PHE A 279 -7.98 39.60 -17.55
N ILE A 280 -7.46 40.82 -17.40
CA ILE A 280 -6.04 41.12 -17.68
C ILE A 280 -5.27 41.00 -16.39
N PHE A 281 -4.32 40.06 -16.32
CA PHE A 281 -3.39 39.91 -15.21
C PHE A 281 -2.27 40.94 -15.25
N GLN A 282 -1.79 41.30 -14.08
CA GLN A 282 -0.58 42.10 -13.87
C GLN A 282 0.35 41.37 -12.91
N PRO A 283 1.66 41.57 -13.02
CA PRO A 283 2.63 40.95 -12.13
C PRO A 283 2.35 41.24 -10.65
N ILE A 284 2.61 40.25 -9.82
CA ILE A 284 2.49 40.30 -8.35
C ILE A 284 3.74 39.76 -7.68
N GLU A 285 3.91 40.06 -6.40
CA GLU A 285 4.82 39.32 -5.53
C GLU A 285 4.08 38.12 -4.97
N PRO A 286 4.62 36.87 -5.07
CA PRO A 286 3.94 35.69 -4.58
C PRO A 286 3.90 35.65 -3.05
N LEU A 287 2.98 34.86 -2.51
CA LEU A 287 2.90 34.55 -1.09
C LEU A 287 4.12 33.71 -0.66
N THR A 288 4.62 34.01 0.50
CA THR A 288 5.67 33.22 1.19
C THR A 288 5.10 32.64 2.50
N LEU A 289 5.79 31.68 3.09
CA LEU A 289 5.45 31.10 4.40
C LEU A 289 5.54 32.09 5.53
#